data_ef0d4be850760023776e6d10337adf94
#
_entry.id   ef0d4be850760023776e6d10337adf94
#
_cell.length_a   1.000
_cell.length_b   1.000
_cell.length_c   1.000
_cell.angle_alpha   90.00
_cell.angle_beta   90.00
_cell.angle_gamma   90.00
#
_symmetry.space_group_name_H-M   'P 1'
#
loop_
_entity.id
_entity.type
_entity.pdbx_description
1 polymer ?
#
loop_
_entity_poly.entity_id
_entity_poly.type
_entity_poly.pdbx_seq_one_letter_code
_entity_poly.pdbx_strand_id
1 'polypeptide(L)'
;MISAKLIELIEIHATGLTRVLTAELTTNELTKGFRSVPPLDLEQRIFEILHHLGDWIGAPKSQKVDAEFSDWGGRRFGQGIPLSELVYAMILLKRQLHRYIQDNGLVDAAFPRVEADYILPMHLHSLQELNQQVTAFFDEALYALTKGYEKRAVQAASGATPR
;
A
#
# COMPACT_ATOMS: atom_id res chain seq x y z
N MET A 1 10.97 -17.43 -9.73
CA MET A 1 10.18 -16.45 -10.53
C MET A 1 10.58 -15.05 -10.14
N ILE A 2 10.66 -14.14 -11.08
CA ILE A 2 11.14 -12.76 -10.90
C ILE A 2 10.22 -11.97 -9.96
N SER A 3 8.90 -12.17 -10.09
CA SER A 3 7.91 -11.54 -9.21
C SER A 3 8.12 -11.91 -7.72
N ALA A 4 8.40 -13.16 -7.41
CA ALA A 4 8.67 -13.60 -6.04
C ALA A 4 9.95 -12.96 -5.48
N LYS A 5 10.99 -12.83 -6.31
CA LYS A 5 12.25 -12.17 -5.93
C LYS A 5 12.08 -10.68 -5.68
N LEU A 6 11.24 -10.00 -6.46
CA LEU A 6 10.92 -8.58 -6.23
C LEU A 6 10.07 -8.36 -4.98
N ILE A 7 9.12 -9.25 -4.70
CA ILE A 7 8.35 -9.24 -3.46
C ILE A 7 9.28 -9.39 -2.26
N GLU A 8 10.16 -10.39 -2.29
CA GLU A 8 11.16 -10.60 -1.25
C GLU A 8 12.07 -9.36 -1.06
N LEU A 9 12.49 -8.73 -2.15
CA LEU A 9 13.30 -7.53 -2.10
C LEU A 9 12.56 -6.34 -1.45
N ILE A 10 11.28 -6.17 -1.75
CA ILE A 10 10.43 -5.16 -1.13
C ILE A 10 10.28 -5.43 0.37
N GLU A 11 10.03 -6.68 0.75
CA GLU A 11 9.88 -7.08 2.15
C GLU A 11 11.18 -6.88 2.95
N ILE A 12 12.33 -7.20 2.36
CA ILE A 12 13.66 -6.94 2.96
C ILE A 12 13.91 -5.44 3.14
N HIS A 13 13.51 -4.61 2.18
CA HIS A 13 13.70 -3.16 2.22
C HIS A 13 12.54 -2.40 2.88
N ALA A 14 11.58 -3.09 3.46
CA ALA A 14 10.38 -2.51 4.05
C ALA A 14 10.67 -1.39 5.05
N THR A 15 11.69 -1.54 5.89
CA THR A 15 12.09 -0.51 6.87
C THR A 15 12.50 0.80 6.20
N GLY A 16 13.33 0.75 5.17
CA GLY A 16 13.77 1.93 4.43
C GLY A 16 12.63 2.60 3.67
N LEU A 17 11.80 1.81 2.98
CA LEU A 17 10.63 2.29 2.27
C LEU A 17 9.60 2.92 3.22
N THR A 18 9.40 2.34 4.39
CA THR A 18 8.51 2.88 5.43
C THR A 18 8.95 4.27 5.87
N ARG A 19 10.25 4.49 6.11
CA ARG A 19 10.79 5.80 6.50
C ARG A 19 10.54 6.86 5.42
N VAL A 20 10.78 6.53 4.17
CA VAL A 20 10.56 7.45 3.03
C VAL A 20 9.09 7.82 2.93
N LEU A 21 8.20 6.84 3.02
CA LEU A 21 6.75 7.06 2.94
C LEU A 21 6.20 7.84 4.13
N THR A 22 6.65 7.55 5.34
CA THR A 22 6.25 8.30 6.54
C THR A 22 6.68 9.75 6.43
N ALA A 23 7.90 10.00 5.98
CA ALA A 23 8.39 11.35 5.74
C ALA A 23 7.56 12.08 4.68
N GLU A 24 7.22 11.41 3.58
CA GLU A 24 6.38 12.00 2.53
C GLU A 24 4.98 12.33 3.03
N LEU A 25 4.32 11.42 3.74
CA LEU A 25 2.97 11.65 4.28
C LEU A 25 2.92 12.80 5.29
N THR A 26 3.95 12.97 6.10
CA THR A 26 3.99 14.01 7.14
C THR A 26 4.42 15.38 6.61
N THR A 27 5.09 15.44 5.47
CA THR A 27 5.55 16.69 4.85
C THR A 27 4.67 17.18 3.71
N ASN A 28 3.89 16.31 3.08
CA ASN A 28 3.02 16.66 1.97
C ASN A 28 1.79 17.45 2.46
N GLU A 29 1.48 18.54 1.79
CA GLU A 29 0.31 19.37 2.13
C GLU A 29 -1.04 18.68 1.85
N LEU A 30 -1.08 17.73 0.94
CA LEU A 30 -2.28 16.95 0.62
C LEU A 30 -2.56 15.82 1.63
N THR A 31 -1.68 15.64 2.61
CA THR A 31 -1.81 14.65 3.69
C THR A 31 -1.47 15.23 5.06
N LYS A 32 -1.69 16.54 5.23
CA LYS A 32 -1.33 17.28 6.45
C LYS A 32 -1.97 16.73 7.73
N GLY A 33 -3.15 16.11 7.64
CA GLY A 33 -3.83 15.48 8.76
C GLY A 33 -3.02 14.34 9.39
N PHE A 34 -2.15 13.70 8.63
CA PHE A 34 -1.26 12.66 9.14
C PHE A 34 -0.17 13.18 10.07
N ARG A 35 0.08 14.49 10.11
CA ARG A 35 1.00 15.11 11.07
C ARG A 35 0.55 14.96 12.53
N SER A 36 -0.76 14.75 12.74
CA SER A 36 -1.35 14.52 14.07
C SER A 36 -1.33 13.05 14.50
N VAL A 37 -1.04 12.12 13.58
CA VAL A 37 -0.91 10.69 13.90
C VAL A 37 0.44 10.45 14.55
N PRO A 38 0.50 9.67 15.65
CA PRO A 38 1.78 9.30 16.23
C PRO A 38 2.69 8.67 15.19
N PRO A 39 3.94 9.12 14.99
CA PRO A 39 4.83 8.61 13.94
C PRO A 39 5.01 7.10 14.00
N LEU A 40 5.10 6.53 15.18
CA LEU A 40 5.27 5.10 15.38
C LEU A 40 4.05 4.28 14.90
N ASP A 41 2.84 4.78 15.10
CA ASP A 41 1.61 4.13 14.61
C ASP A 41 1.55 4.14 13.08
N LEU A 42 1.95 5.25 12.47
CA LEU A 42 2.01 5.37 11.02
C LEU A 42 3.08 4.47 10.41
N GLU A 43 4.29 4.48 10.97
CA GLU A 43 5.40 3.62 10.55
C GLU A 43 5.05 2.14 10.65
N GLN A 44 4.44 1.73 11.75
CA GLN A 44 4.04 0.34 11.96
C GLN A 44 3.05 -0.12 10.89
N ARG A 45 2.07 0.71 10.54
CA ARG A 45 1.06 0.36 9.52
C ARG A 45 1.63 0.25 8.12
N ILE A 46 2.49 1.18 7.74
CA ILE A 46 3.17 1.14 6.44
C ILE A 46 4.10 -0.08 6.38
N PHE A 47 4.86 -0.32 7.43
CA PHE A 47 5.75 -1.47 7.53
C PHE A 47 5.00 -2.80 7.40
N GLU A 48 3.87 -2.96 8.08
CA GLU A 48 3.03 -4.17 7.99
C GLU A 48 2.58 -4.46 6.56
N ILE A 49 2.21 -3.42 5.80
CA ILE A 49 1.83 -3.58 4.39
C ILE A 49 3.01 -4.04 3.55
N LEU A 50 4.16 -3.38 3.69
CA LEU A 50 5.34 -3.64 2.86
C LEU A 50 6.03 -4.95 3.22
N HIS A 51 6.17 -5.25 4.51
CA HIS A 51 6.85 -6.45 5.00
C HIS A 51 6.07 -7.75 4.73
N HIS A 52 4.77 -7.67 4.58
CA HIS A 52 3.89 -8.79 4.28
C HIS A 52 3.22 -8.68 2.91
N LEU A 53 3.87 -7.99 1.97
CA LEU A 53 3.29 -7.74 0.65
C LEU A 53 2.89 -9.02 -0.07
N GLY A 54 3.73 -10.06 -0.01
CA GLY A 54 3.44 -11.36 -0.61
C GLY A 54 2.17 -11.99 -0.08
N ASP A 55 1.92 -11.88 1.21
CA ASP A 55 0.69 -12.38 1.84
C ASP A 55 -0.54 -11.60 1.38
N TRP A 56 -0.41 -10.28 1.22
CA TRP A 56 -1.50 -9.43 0.76
C TRP A 56 -1.92 -9.69 -0.69
N ILE A 57 -0.95 -9.85 -1.60
CA ILE A 57 -1.21 -10.06 -3.03
C ILE A 57 -1.43 -11.51 -3.41
N GLY A 58 -0.97 -12.46 -2.60
CA GLY A 58 -1.07 -13.92 -2.85
C GLY A 58 -2.27 -14.62 -2.23
N ALA A 59 -2.95 -13.99 -1.27
CA ALA A 59 -4.07 -14.61 -0.54
C ALA A 59 -5.36 -14.67 -1.36
N PRO A 60 -6.25 -15.67 -1.11
CA PRO A 60 -7.64 -15.60 -1.56
C PRO A 60 -8.32 -14.43 -0.84
N LYS A 61 -8.62 -13.49 -1.58
CA LYS A 61 -8.42 -12.07 -1.47
C LYS A 61 -9.31 -11.28 -0.54
N SER A 62 -10.49 -11.60 -0.22
CA SER A 62 -11.39 -10.49 0.12
C SER A 62 -11.59 -10.26 1.62
N GLN A 63 -11.61 -11.33 2.41
CA GLN A 63 -12.05 -11.19 3.82
C GLN A 63 -11.02 -10.51 4.70
N LYS A 64 -9.73 -10.86 4.58
CA LYS A 64 -8.67 -10.29 5.43
C LYS A 64 -8.41 -8.84 5.06
N VAL A 65 -8.29 -8.53 3.78
CA VAL A 65 -8.12 -7.15 3.29
C VAL A 65 -9.31 -6.29 3.68
N ASP A 66 -10.53 -6.76 3.44
CA ASP A 66 -11.75 -6.05 3.81
C ASP A 66 -11.82 -5.75 5.32
N ALA A 67 -11.57 -6.74 6.17
CA ALA A 67 -11.64 -6.59 7.61
C ALA A 67 -10.58 -5.60 8.15
N GLU A 68 -9.32 -5.78 7.78
CA GLU A 68 -8.23 -4.97 8.33
C GLU A 68 -8.25 -3.53 7.79
N PHE A 69 -8.47 -3.33 6.49
CA PHE A 69 -8.50 -1.98 5.92
C PHE A 69 -9.78 -1.23 6.28
N SER A 70 -10.92 -1.91 6.46
CA SER A 70 -12.13 -1.27 7.02
C SER A 70 -11.90 -0.79 8.44
N ASP A 71 -11.23 -1.56 9.28
CA ASP A 71 -10.87 -1.15 10.65
C ASP A 71 -9.91 0.06 10.63
N TRP A 72 -8.92 0.06 9.76
CA TRP A 72 -8.02 1.19 9.61
C TRP A 72 -8.73 2.47 9.16
N GLY A 73 -9.66 2.36 8.21
CA GLY A 73 -10.49 3.49 7.78
C GLY A 73 -11.29 4.09 8.92
N GLY A 74 -11.93 3.25 9.72
CA GLY A 74 -12.68 3.67 10.91
C GLY A 74 -11.81 4.36 11.95
N ARG A 75 -10.60 3.85 12.20
CA ARG A 75 -9.63 4.47 13.11
C ARG A 75 -9.18 5.86 12.63
N ARG A 76 -8.92 6.02 11.33
CA ARG A 76 -8.52 7.31 10.76
C ARG A 76 -9.63 8.34 10.84
N PHE A 77 -10.89 7.93 10.67
CA PHE A 77 -12.03 8.79 10.98
C PHE A 77 -11.99 9.28 12.44
N GLY A 78 -11.79 8.36 13.40
CA GLY A 78 -11.69 8.71 14.82
C GLY A 78 -10.53 9.64 15.16
N GLN A 79 -9.49 9.69 14.35
CA GLN A 79 -8.35 10.60 14.46
C GLN A 79 -8.56 11.95 13.75
N GLY A 80 -9.73 12.15 13.13
CA GLY A 80 -10.08 13.39 12.44
C GLY A 80 -9.36 13.62 11.11
N ILE A 81 -8.82 12.56 10.49
CA ILE A 81 -8.18 12.65 9.18
C ILE A 81 -9.25 12.73 8.11
N PRO A 82 -9.24 13.74 7.22
CA PRO A 82 -10.19 13.81 6.10
C PRO A 82 -10.08 12.61 5.17
N LEU A 83 -11.22 12.13 4.67
CA LEU A 83 -11.26 10.99 3.75
C LEU A 83 -10.40 11.20 2.50
N SER A 84 -10.39 12.40 1.95
CA SER A 84 -9.57 12.75 0.79
C SER A 84 -8.06 12.61 1.06
N GLU A 85 -7.62 12.96 2.25
CA GLU A 85 -6.20 12.79 2.65
C GLU A 85 -5.85 11.32 2.82
N LEU A 86 -6.77 10.54 3.38
CA LEU A 86 -6.60 9.09 3.53
C LEU A 86 -6.53 8.39 2.17
N VAL A 87 -7.41 8.75 1.24
CA VAL A 87 -7.35 8.25 -0.15
C VAL A 87 -6.03 8.61 -0.81
N TYR A 88 -5.57 9.86 -0.64
CA TYR A 88 -4.32 10.31 -1.23
C TYR A 88 -3.10 9.60 -0.62
N ALA A 89 -3.11 9.32 0.67
CA ALA A 89 -2.07 8.52 1.32
C ALA A 89 -1.93 7.12 0.69
N MET A 90 -3.03 6.45 0.40
CA MET A 90 -3.02 5.16 -0.29
C MET A 90 -2.51 5.27 -1.73
N ILE A 91 -2.83 6.36 -2.42
CA ILE A 91 -2.29 6.64 -3.77
C ILE A 91 -0.78 6.84 -3.71
N LEU A 92 -0.26 7.59 -2.73
CA LEU A 92 1.18 7.78 -2.54
C LEU A 92 1.90 6.46 -2.27
N LEU A 93 1.35 5.62 -1.39
CA LEU A 93 1.90 4.32 -1.08
C LEU A 93 1.98 3.42 -2.33
N LYS A 94 0.88 3.34 -3.09
CA LYS A 94 0.82 2.60 -4.36
C LYS A 94 1.85 3.11 -5.37
N ARG A 95 1.94 4.42 -5.56
CA ARG A 95 2.90 5.05 -6.48
C ARG A 95 4.34 4.76 -6.10
N GLN A 96 4.67 4.86 -4.83
CA GLN A 96 6.02 4.60 -4.34
C GLN A 96 6.42 3.14 -4.57
N LEU A 97 5.49 2.22 -4.35
CA LEU A 97 5.73 0.80 -4.58
C LEU A 97 5.92 0.49 -6.07
N HIS A 98 5.10 1.07 -6.96
CA HIS A 98 5.30 0.94 -8.40
C HIS A 98 6.62 1.52 -8.87
N ARG A 99 7.01 2.68 -8.35
CA ARG A 99 8.33 3.28 -8.64
C ARG A 99 9.46 2.35 -8.22
N TYR A 100 9.39 1.81 -7.01
CA TYR A 100 10.39 0.86 -6.53
C TYR A 100 10.49 -0.38 -7.44
N ILE A 101 9.36 -0.94 -7.87
CA ILE A 101 9.33 -2.08 -8.79
C ILE A 101 9.96 -1.71 -10.14
N GLN A 102 9.68 -0.53 -10.68
CA GLN A 102 10.27 -0.06 -11.93
C GLN A 102 11.79 0.14 -11.81
N ASP A 103 12.24 0.77 -10.74
CA ASP A 103 13.66 1.10 -10.54
C ASP A 103 14.50 -0.15 -10.28
N ASN A 104 13.95 -1.17 -9.65
CA ASN A 104 14.67 -2.39 -9.26
C ASN A 104 14.36 -3.60 -10.15
N GLY A 105 13.24 -3.59 -10.86
CA GLY A 105 12.77 -4.74 -11.65
C GLY A 105 13.65 -5.10 -12.84
N LEU A 106 14.43 -4.16 -13.36
CA LEU A 106 15.33 -4.37 -14.49
C LEU A 106 16.81 -4.46 -14.09
N VAL A 107 17.17 -4.05 -12.88
CA VAL A 107 18.57 -3.96 -12.43
C VAL A 107 19.18 -5.34 -12.16
N ASP A 108 18.39 -6.29 -11.70
CA ASP A 108 18.83 -7.69 -11.46
C ASP A 108 18.91 -8.52 -12.75
N ALA A 109 18.56 -7.92 -13.89
CA ALA A 109 18.65 -8.51 -15.20
C ALA A 109 20.04 -8.34 -15.85
N ALA A 110 21.11 -8.60 -15.11
CA ALA A 110 22.44 -8.84 -15.70
C ALA A 110 22.43 -10.18 -16.43
N PHE A 111 21.64 -10.27 -17.51
CA PHE A 111 21.56 -11.47 -18.35
C PHE A 111 22.86 -11.62 -19.17
N PRO A 112 23.41 -12.84 -19.30
CA PRO A 112 24.40 -13.13 -20.32
C PRO A 112 23.79 -12.79 -21.68
N ARG A 113 24.51 -12.06 -22.50
CA ARG A 113 24.06 -11.53 -23.80
C ARG A 113 23.44 -12.57 -24.77
N VAL A 114 23.66 -13.85 -24.54
CA VAL A 114 23.22 -14.95 -25.42
C VAL A 114 21.77 -15.40 -25.16
N GLU A 115 21.17 -15.08 -24.02
CA GLU A 115 19.81 -15.52 -23.64
C GLU A 115 18.78 -14.37 -23.60
N ALA A 116 19.22 -13.15 -23.91
CA ALA A 116 18.40 -11.94 -23.73
C ALA A 116 17.08 -11.98 -24.54
N ASP A 117 17.08 -12.57 -25.73
CA ASP A 117 15.92 -12.55 -26.63
C ASP A 117 14.72 -13.37 -26.10
N TYR A 118 14.97 -14.38 -25.27
CA TYR A 118 13.93 -15.24 -24.70
C TYR A 118 13.58 -14.86 -23.27
N ILE A 119 14.55 -14.39 -22.49
CA ILE A 119 14.39 -14.12 -21.07
C ILE A 119 13.74 -12.75 -20.85
N LEU A 120 14.07 -11.74 -21.67
CA LEU A 120 13.52 -10.41 -21.55
C LEU A 120 11.99 -10.34 -21.65
N PRO A 121 11.32 -10.98 -22.62
CA PRO A 121 9.86 -10.99 -22.66
C PRO A 121 9.22 -11.65 -21.44
N MET A 122 9.78 -12.73 -20.95
CA MET A 122 9.30 -13.40 -19.72
C MET A 122 9.48 -12.49 -18.49
N HIS A 123 10.59 -11.77 -18.41
CA HIS A 123 10.88 -10.83 -17.34
C HIS A 123 9.89 -9.67 -17.35
N LEU A 124 9.65 -9.06 -18.50
CA LEU A 124 8.67 -7.99 -18.66
C LEU A 124 7.24 -8.45 -18.33
N HIS A 125 6.88 -9.68 -18.72
CA HIS A 125 5.60 -10.26 -18.37
C HIS A 125 5.43 -10.43 -16.86
N SER A 126 6.46 -10.95 -16.17
CA SER A 126 6.45 -11.11 -14.72
C SER A 126 6.38 -9.77 -13.97
N LEU A 127 7.04 -8.73 -14.48
CA LEU A 127 6.92 -7.37 -13.93
C LEU A 127 5.52 -6.80 -14.11
N GLN A 128 4.94 -7.00 -15.28
CA GLN A 128 3.57 -6.56 -15.56
C GLN A 128 2.57 -7.28 -14.66
N GLU A 129 2.71 -8.59 -14.48
CA GLU A 129 1.88 -9.38 -13.58
C GLU A 129 1.97 -8.89 -12.14
N LEU A 130 3.18 -8.65 -11.64
CA LEU A 130 3.38 -8.09 -10.29
C LEU A 130 2.73 -6.72 -10.14
N ASN A 131 2.90 -5.83 -11.13
CA ASN A 131 2.26 -4.51 -11.11
C ASN A 131 0.74 -4.60 -11.11
N GLN A 132 0.16 -5.55 -11.83
CA GLN A 132 -1.28 -5.80 -11.83
C GLN A 132 -1.77 -6.32 -10.47
N GLN A 133 -1.05 -7.25 -9.85
CA GLN A 133 -1.37 -7.78 -8.52
C GLN A 133 -1.30 -6.70 -7.44
N VAL A 134 -0.27 -5.87 -7.47
CA VAL A 134 -0.12 -4.72 -6.57
C VAL A 134 -1.27 -3.73 -6.77
N THR A 135 -1.60 -3.40 -8.02
CA THR A 135 -2.72 -2.50 -8.32
C THR A 135 -4.03 -3.06 -7.79
N ALA A 136 -4.35 -4.32 -8.06
CA ALA A 136 -5.57 -4.95 -7.60
C ALA A 136 -5.68 -4.96 -6.07
N PHE A 137 -4.58 -5.27 -5.38
CA PHE A 137 -4.54 -5.21 -3.92
C PHE A 137 -4.86 -3.81 -3.38
N PHE A 138 -4.20 -2.78 -3.92
CA PHE A 138 -4.43 -1.40 -3.45
C PHE A 138 -5.83 -0.89 -3.77
N ASP A 139 -6.42 -1.29 -4.88
CA ASP A 139 -7.80 -0.91 -5.24
C ASP A 139 -8.81 -1.54 -4.27
N GLU A 140 -8.65 -2.81 -3.91
CA GLU A 140 -9.45 -3.49 -2.90
C GLU A 140 -9.25 -2.88 -1.50
N ALA A 141 -8.00 -2.62 -1.11
CA ALA A 141 -7.67 -2.01 0.16
C ALA A 141 -8.24 -0.59 0.29
N LEU A 142 -8.16 0.21 -0.78
CA LEU A 142 -8.72 1.56 -0.82
C LEU A 142 -10.24 1.54 -0.67
N TYR A 143 -10.92 0.63 -1.36
CA TYR A 143 -12.37 0.47 -1.24
C TYR A 143 -12.77 0.07 0.20
N ALA A 144 -12.11 -0.95 0.77
CA ALA A 144 -12.38 -1.41 2.13
C ALA A 144 -12.15 -0.30 3.16
N LEU A 145 -11.07 0.44 3.03
CA LEU A 145 -10.70 1.55 3.90
C LEU A 145 -11.73 2.69 3.84
N THR A 146 -12.18 3.06 2.64
CA THR A 146 -13.23 4.06 2.42
C THR A 146 -14.55 3.62 3.03
N LYS A 147 -14.95 2.38 2.82
CA LYS A 147 -16.15 1.80 3.39
C LYS A 147 -16.13 1.81 4.93
N GLY A 148 -15.01 1.44 5.54
CA GLY A 148 -14.84 1.47 6.99
C GLY A 148 -14.89 2.89 7.57
N TYR A 149 -14.29 3.85 6.87
CA TYR A 149 -14.36 5.27 7.22
C TYR A 149 -15.80 5.80 7.20
N GLU A 150 -16.54 5.55 6.12
CA GLU A 150 -17.93 5.98 5.96
C GLU A 150 -18.85 5.32 7.01
N LYS A 151 -18.67 4.03 7.26
CA LYS A 151 -19.43 3.31 8.30
C LYS A 151 -19.23 3.96 9.67
N ARG A 152 -18.01 4.33 10.02
CA ARG A 152 -17.71 5.00 11.28
C ARG A 152 -18.30 6.39 11.35
N ALA A 153 -18.28 7.14 10.25
CA ALA A 153 -18.89 8.47 10.13
C ALA A 153 -20.41 8.41 10.36
N VAL A 154 -21.09 7.45 9.76
CA VAL A 154 -22.53 7.23 9.93
C VAL A 154 -22.86 6.85 11.39
N GLN A 155 -22.07 5.97 12.01
CA GLN A 155 -22.26 5.60 13.41
C GLN A 155 -22.09 6.79 14.35
N ALA A 156 -21.10 7.65 14.10
CA ALA A 156 -20.86 8.86 14.89
C ALA A 156 -22.04 9.86 14.75
N ALA A 157 -22.58 10.03 13.54
CA ALA A 157 -23.74 10.88 13.29
C ALA A 157 -25.00 10.35 13.98
N SER A 158 -25.23 9.02 14.01
CA SER A 158 -26.37 8.38 14.66
C SER A 158 -26.30 8.44 16.19
N GLY A 159 -25.09 8.43 16.77
CA GLY A 159 -24.89 8.58 18.23
C GLY A 159 -25.01 10.02 18.74
N ALA A 160 -25.03 11.01 17.85
CA ALA A 160 -25.13 12.42 18.16
C ALA A 160 -26.58 12.96 18.17
N THR A 161 -27.60 12.12 18.11
CA THR A 161 -29.00 12.56 18.20
C THR A 161 -29.25 13.03 19.62
N PRO A 162 -29.48 14.34 19.86
CA PRO A 162 -29.82 14.82 21.20
C PRO A 162 -31.15 14.25 21.63
N ARG A 163 -31.19 13.75 22.86
CA ARG A 163 -32.44 13.47 23.58
C ARG A 163 -33.10 14.77 24.00
#